data_637c73555f95727f6aa1e51a0d9d44d3
#
_entry.id   637c73555f95727f6aa1e51a0d9d44d3
#
_cell.length_a   1.000
_cell.length_b   1.000
_cell.length_c   1.000
_cell.angle_alpha   90.00
_cell.angle_beta   90.00
_cell.angle_gamma   90.00
#
_symmetry.space_group_name_H-M   'P 1'
#
loop_
_entity.id
_entity.type
_entity.pdbx_description
1 polymer ?
#
loop_
_entity_poly.entity_id
_entity_poly.type
_entity_poly.pdbx_seq_one_letter_code
_entity_poly.pdbx_strand_id
1 'polypeptide(L)'
;MANDNTDKLLIRLHVYDTEMSVNVPRSDEALYRNAAILITDTVNSYASFYKGRKSDKELLYMAMIDIALRYERESKRNDTKPFCDILKKLTVEMEDVLEPPVEPKS
;
A
#
# COMPACT_ATOMS: atom_id res chain seq x y z
N MET A 1 5.38 -25.01 7.01
CA MET A 1 5.09 -24.88 7.13
C MET A 1 4.11 -24.87 7.63
N ALA A 2 3.96 -24.72 7.75
CA ALA A 2 3.40 -24.94 8.16
C ALA A 2 2.20 -24.79 8.69
N ASN A 3 1.65 -24.74 9.21
CA ASN A 3 0.58 -24.65 9.74
C ASN A 3 -0.08 -23.48 9.51
N ASP A 4 -0.15 -23.05 8.51
CA ASP A 4 -0.82 -21.93 8.24
C ASP A 4 -2.16 -21.94 8.78
N ASN A 5 -2.82 -23.01 8.84
CA ASN A 5 -4.16 -23.02 9.34
C ASN A 5 -4.21 -22.63 10.77
N THR A 6 -3.29 -23.09 11.54
CA THR A 6 -3.33 -22.77 12.94
C THR A 6 -2.88 -21.34 13.13
N ASP A 7 -2.20 -20.77 12.17
CA ASP A 7 -1.76 -19.42 12.32
C ASP A 7 -2.73 -18.43 11.75
N LYS A 8 -3.86 -18.86 11.26
CA LYS A 8 -4.82 -17.93 10.73
C LYS A 8 -5.77 -17.45 11.78
N LEU A 9 -6.26 -16.25 11.60
CA LEU A 9 -7.12 -15.64 12.57
C LEU A 9 -8.30 -15.06 11.82
N LEU A 10 -9.49 -15.27 12.32
CA LEU A 10 -10.66 -14.70 11.72
C LEU A 10 -10.88 -13.35 12.37
N ILE A 11 -10.87 -12.29 11.58
CA ILE A 11 -11.08 -10.98 12.16
C ILE A 11 -12.19 -10.28 11.42
N ARG A 12 -12.74 -9.28 12.05
CA ARG A 12 -13.78 -8.49 11.45
C ARG A 12 -13.17 -7.17 11.08
N LEU A 13 -13.35 -6.75 9.84
CA LEU A 13 -12.83 -5.49 9.38
C LEU A 13 -13.99 -4.55 9.10
N HIS A 14 -13.83 -3.33 9.51
CA HIS A 14 -14.81 -2.32 9.21
C HIS A 14 -14.18 -1.45 8.12
N VAL A 15 -14.78 -1.42 6.95
CA VAL A 15 -14.25 -0.65 5.87
C VAL A 15 -15.34 0.29 5.39
N TYR A 16 -15.18 1.54 5.64
CA TYR A 16 -16.12 2.59 5.28
C TYR A 16 -17.50 2.26 5.85
N ASP A 17 -18.44 1.80 5.08
CA ASP A 17 -19.77 1.52 5.57
C ASP A 17 -20.06 0.03 5.65
N THR A 18 -19.05 -0.79 5.64
CA THR A 18 -19.23 -2.23 5.59
C THR A 18 -18.37 -2.94 6.60
N GLU A 19 -18.88 -4.05 7.10
CA GLU A 19 -18.08 -4.89 7.95
C GLU A 19 -17.99 -6.25 7.31
N MET A 20 -16.84 -6.86 7.36
CA MET A 20 -16.66 -8.17 6.78
C MET A 20 -15.72 -8.98 7.63
N SER A 21 -15.84 -10.28 7.54
CA SER A 21 -14.97 -11.17 8.27
C SER A 21 -13.98 -11.75 7.30
N VAL A 22 -12.71 -11.74 7.65
CA VAL A 22 -11.70 -12.31 6.79
C VAL A 22 -10.75 -13.15 7.60
N ASN A 23 -10.23 -14.17 6.96
CA ASN A 23 -9.27 -15.05 7.59
C ASN A 23 -7.93 -14.58 7.17
N VAL A 24 -7.09 -14.18 8.09
CA VAL A 24 -5.78 -13.65 7.76
C VAL A 24 -4.72 -14.32 8.60
N PRO A 25 -3.49 -14.36 8.14
CA PRO A 25 -2.41 -14.86 8.96
C PRO A 25 -2.27 -13.95 10.17
N ARG A 26 -2.05 -14.53 11.33
CA ARG A 26 -1.92 -13.72 12.52
C ARG A 26 -0.90 -12.65 12.38
N SER A 27 0.18 -12.93 11.69
CA SER A 27 1.24 -11.96 11.55
C SER A 27 0.82 -10.78 10.68
N ASP A 28 -0.27 -10.91 9.93
CA ASP A 28 -0.71 -9.86 9.06
C ASP A 28 -1.91 -9.10 9.59
N GLU A 29 -2.37 -9.43 10.77
CA GLU A 29 -3.56 -8.79 11.28
C GLU A 29 -3.46 -7.28 11.28
N ALA A 30 -2.34 -6.76 11.76
CA ALA A 30 -2.17 -5.31 11.83
C ALA A 30 -2.20 -4.69 10.44
N LEU A 31 -1.66 -5.38 9.46
CA LEU A 31 -1.65 -4.87 8.11
C LEU A 31 -3.06 -4.76 7.55
N TYR A 32 -3.87 -5.77 7.82
CA TYR A 32 -5.24 -5.74 7.32
C TYR A 32 -6.04 -4.63 7.99
N ARG A 33 -5.84 -4.46 9.29
CA ARG A 33 -6.59 -3.42 9.99
C ARG A 33 -6.15 -2.04 9.54
N ASN A 34 -4.87 -1.87 9.32
CA ASN A 34 -4.36 -0.59 8.83
C ASN A 34 -4.86 -0.33 7.42
N ALA A 35 -4.96 -1.37 6.60
CA ALA A 35 -5.47 -1.21 5.25
C ALA A 35 -6.94 -0.75 5.29
N ALA A 36 -7.72 -1.33 6.20
CA ALA A 36 -9.12 -0.96 6.31
C ALA A 36 -9.26 0.50 6.74
N ILE A 37 -8.40 0.94 7.64
CA ILE A 37 -8.43 2.31 8.09
C ILE A 37 -8.03 3.24 6.95
N LEU A 38 -7.03 2.86 6.20
CA LEU A 38 -6.58 3.69 5.08
C LEU A 38 -7.71 3.85 4.06
N ILE A 39 -8.38 2.77 3.75
CA ILE A 39 -9.48 2.85 2.78
C ILE A 39 -10.58 3.75 3.32
N THR A 40 -10.96 3.54 4.57
CA THR A 40 -12.02 4.33 5.16
C THR A 40 -11.67 5.81 5.17
N ASP A 41 -10.45 6.13 5.58
CA ASP A 41 -10.05 7.51 5.64
C ASP A 41 -10.00 8.14 4.25
N THR A 42 -9.56 7.37 3.27
CA THR A 42 -9.46 7.89 1.91
C THR A 42 -10.85 8.16 1.35
N VAL A 43 -11.79 7.23 1.58
CA VAL A 43 -13.14 7.44 1.09
C VAL A 43 -13.76 8.65 1.79
N ASN A 44 -13.53 8.78 3.09
CA ASN A 44 -14.09 9.90 3.82
C ASN A 44 -13.52 11.23 3.35
N SER A 45 -12.26 11.24 2.96
CA SER A 45 -11.67 12.45 2.44
C SER A 45 -12.35 12.87 1.15
N TYR A 46 -12.59 11.92 0.27
CA TYR A 46 -13.25 12.25 -0.98
C TYR A 46 -14.71 12.65 -0.73
N ALA A 47 -15.36 11.96 0.21
CA ALA A 47 -16.73 12.29 0.54
C ALA A 47 -16.83 13.71 1.05
N SER A 48 -15.87 14.09 1.86
CA SER A 48 -15.87 15.42 2.43
C SER A 48 -15.65 16.46 1.34
N PHE A 49 -14.76 16.15 0.41
CA PHE A 49 -14.45 17.09 -0.65
C PHE A 49 -15.64 17.28 -1.58
N TYR A 50 -16.32 16.20 -1.93
CA TYR A 50 -17.40 16.30 -2.88
C TYR A 50 -18.75 16.61 -2.24
N LYS A 51 -18.83 16.47 -0.92
CA LYS A 51 -20.05 16.85 -0.23
C LYS A 51 -21.34 16.40 -0.85
N GLY A 52 -21.46 15.15 -1.09
CA GLY A 52 -22.71 14.61 -1.58
C GLY A 52 -22.91 14.68 -3.07
N ARG A 53 -21.96 15.21 -3.79
CA ARG A 53 -22.10 15.27 -5.22
C ARG A 53 -21.70 13.98 -5.93
N LYS A 54 -21.18 13.02 -5.21
CA LYS A 54 -20.79 11.77 -5.81
C LYS A 54 -21.44 10.66 -5.03
N SER A 55 -21.76 9.57 -5.70
CA SER A 55 -22.37 8.44 -5.01
C SER A 55 -21.32 7.71 -4.22
N ASP A 56 -21.73 6.89 -3.29
CA ASP A 56 -20.80 6.12 -2.49
C ASP A 56 -19.97 5.22 -3.39
N LYS A 57 -20.56 4.70 -4.43
CA LYS A 57 -19.83 3.83 -5.31
C LYS A 57 -18.73 4.60 -6.02
N GLU A 58 -19.02 5.80 -6.46
CA GLU A 58 -18.00 6.61 -7.10
C GLU A 58 -16.89 6.96 -6.13
N LEU A 59 -17.26 7.27 -4.89
CA LEU A 59 -16.27 7.61 -3.89
C LEU A 59 -15.36 6.41 -3.61
N LEU A 60 -15.93 5.21 -3.61
CA LEU A 60 -15.14 4.03 -3.39
C LEU A 60 -14.18 3.80 -4.55
N TYR A 61 -14.63 4.01 -5.77
CA TYR A 61 -13.73 3.84 -6.90
C TYR A 61 -12.62 4.90 -6.87
N MET A 62 -12.95 6.11 -6.48
CA MET A 62 -11.93 7.15 -6.39
C MET A 62 -10.91 6.80 -5.34
N ALA A 63 -11.35 6.26 -4.22
CA ALA A 63 -10.43 5.85 -3.18
C ALA A 63 -9.56 4.70 -3.66
N MET A 64 -10.13 3.78 -4.42
CA MET A 64 -9.36 2.67 -4.94
C MET A 64 -8.28 3.16 -5.87
N ILE A 65 -8.61 4.09 -6.75
CA ILE A 65 -7.64 4.62 -7.67
C ILE A 65 -6.54 5.34 -6.91
N ASP A 66 -6.92 6.11 -5.91
CA ASP A 66 -5.96 6.85 -5.11
C ASP A 66 -4.96 5.89 -4.46
N ILE A 67 -5.48 4.86 -3.80
CA ILE A 67 -4.62 3.93 -3.10
C ILE A 67 -3.79 3.11 -4.08
N ALA A 68 -4.39 2.72 -5.19
CA ALA A 68 -3.66 1.96 -6.18
C ALA A 68 -2.51 2.79 -6.77
N LEU A 69 -2.73 4.09 -6.93
CA LEU A 69 -1.68 4.94 -7.41
C LEU A 69 -0.55 5.05 -6.40
N ARG A 70 -0.90 5.12 -5.12
CA ARG A 70 0.14 5.14 -4.10
C ARG A 70 0.95 3.86 -4.15
N TYR A 71 0.26 2.75 -4.32
CA TYR A 71 0.95 1.47 -4.39
C TYR A 71 1.85 1.41 -5.61
N GLU A 72 1.38 1.87 -6.75
CA GLU A 72 2.17 1.84 -7.96
C GLU A 72 3.43 2.69 -7.82
N ARG A 73 3.29 3.85 -7.22
CA ARG A 73 4.44 4.71 -7.01
C ARG A 73 5.43 4.09 -6.05
N GLU A 74 4.92 3.49 -4.99
CA GLU A 74 5.80 2.87 -4.04
C GLU A 74 6.45 1.63 -4.62
N SER A 75 5.73 0.88 -5.41
CA SER A 75 6.25 -0.32 -6.02
C SER A 75 7.37 0.04 -6.99
N LYS A 76 7.21 1.12 -7.74
CA LYS A 76 8.23 1.54 -8.61
C LYS A 76 9.46 1.94 -7.86
N ARG A 77 9.29 2.64 -6.79
CA ARG A 77 10.43 3.04 -5.98
C ARG A 77 11.12 1.81 -5.44
N ASN A 78 10.36 0.82 -4.99
CA ASN A 78 10.97 -0.36 -4.44
C ASN A 78 11.68 -1.17 -5.52
N ASP A 79 11.19 -1.12 -6.72
CA ASP A 79 11.84 -1.85 -7.78
C ASP A 79 13.19 -1.24 -8.10
N THR A 80 13.29 0.06 -8.10
CA THR A 80 14.54 0.68 -8.45
C THR A 80 15.45 0.81 -7.24
N LYS A 81 14.90 0.86 -6.05
CA LYS A 81 15.71 1.03 -4.90
C LYS A 81 16.77 -0.04 -4.72
N PRO A 82 16.42 -1.30 -4.78
CA PRO A 82 17.43 -2.34 -4.64
C PRO A 82 18.51 -2.23 -5.70
N PHE A 83 18.09 -1.84 -6.89
CA PHE A 83 19.03 -1.72 -7.96
C PHE A 83 19.99 -0.57 -7.66
N CYS A 84 19.47 0.53 -7.20
CA CYS A 84 20.29 1.65 -6.84
C CYS A 84 21.24 1.32 -5.71
N ASP A 85 20.76 0.54 -4.75
CA ASP A 85 21.61 0.15 -3.64
C ASP A 85 22.76 -0.70 -4.13
N ILE A 86 22.52 -1.60 -5.05
CA ILE A 86 23.56 -2.43 -5.58
C ILE A 86 24.55 -1.58 -6.33
N LEU A 87 24.06 -0.64 -7.12
CA LEU A 87 24.95 0.24 -7.85
C LEU A 87 25.78 1.08 -6.91
N LYS A 88 25.21 1.51 -5.83
CA LYS A 88 25.94 2.30 -4.88
C LYS A 88 27.07 1.48 -4.29
N LYS A 89 26.83 0.24 -3.98
CA LYS A 89 27.86 -0.60 -3.44
C LYS A 89 28.96 -0.75 -4.44
N LEU A 90 28.63 -0.97 -5.69
CA LEU A 90 29.64 -1.12 -6.70
C LEU A 90 30.43 0.15 -6.86
N THR A 91 29.75 1.26 -6.85
CA THR A 91 30.46 2.51 -7.04
C THR A 91 31.37 2.76 -5.88
N VAL A 92 30.96 2.44 -4.70
CA VAL A 92 31.79 2.68 -3.55
C VAL A 92 33.06 1.88 -3.75
N GLU A 93 32.96 0.66 -4.19
CA GLU A 93 34.10 -0.10 -4.42
C GLU A 93 34.91 0.44 -5.55
N MET A 94 34.30 0.87 -6.55
CA MET A 94 35.06 1.40 -7.61
C MET A 94 35.30 2.79 -7.47
N GLU A 95 34.91 3.32 -6.46
CA GLU A 95 35.18 4.68 -6.37
C GLU A 95 34.12 5.52 -6.56
N ASP A 96 33.16 5.19 -6.65
CA ASP A 96 32.07 5.94 -6.80
C ASP A 96 32.09 6.96 -7.69
N VAL A 97 32.63 6.91 -8.49
CA VAL A 97 32.74 7.88 -9.33
C VAL A 97 31.46 8.11 -9.88
N LEU A 98 30.66 7.20 -10.09
CA LEU A 98 29.47 7.46 -10.64
C LEU A 98 28.41 7.81 -9.78
N GLU A 99 27.58 8.57 -10.18
CA GLU A 99 26.56 8.89 -9.36
C GLU A 99 25.55 7.90 -9.56
N PRO A 100 24.78 7.53 -8.77
CA PRO A 100 23.80 6.53 -8.87
C PRO A 100 22.83 6.97 -9.89
N PRO A 101 22.31 6.12 -10.56
CA PRO A 101 21.46 6.45 -11.60
C PRO A 101 20.36 7.11 -11.02
N VAL A 102 19.91 7.99 -11.60
CA VAL A 102 18.96 8.67 -11.10
C VAL A 102 17.84 7.98 -10.85
N GLU A 103 17.15 8.28 -10.10
CA GLU A 103 16.11 7.61 -9.81
C GLU A 103 15.09 7.98 -10.69
N PRO A 104 14.32 7.28 -11.03
CA PRO A 104 13.36 7.51 -11.93
C PRO A 104 12.54 8.50 -11.46
N LYS A 105 12.37 9.36 -11.90
CA LYS A 105 11.74 10.27 -11.45
C LYS A 105 10.53 10.02 -11.71
N SER A 106 10.05 9.79 -11.66
CA SER A 106 8.91 9.48 -11.98
C SER A 106 8.07 9.96 -11.84
#